data_b42de1dfeae086ab5d6a6859a77299dc
#
_entry.id   b42de1dfeae086ab5d6a6859a77299dc
#
_cell.length_a   1.000
_cell.length_b   1.000
_cell.length_c   1.000
_cell.angle_alpha   90.00
_cell.angle_beta   90.00
_cell.angle_gamma   90.00
#
_symmetry.space_group_name_H-M   'P 1'
#
loop_
_entity.id
_entity.type
_entity.pdbx_description
1 polymer ?
#
loop_
_entity_poly.entity_id
_entity_poly.type
_entity_poly.pdbx_seq_one_letter_code
_entity_poly.pdbx_strand_id
1 'polypeptide(L)'
;MVNYHFLKKLMVIGERQSLINMEKYLSLASENSKMLMEIFEKPESEIQSMVNKIGQNEKDADEITLNLKRDITSGAIGSTLMDNFLTLIEKFDDIIDKTYWIAREMSRAKDSFIANGFHMEPIKGFYASFINILEINLEAIEKVNRMLEVADIDQVKEVRGNIQDMEEKVDEIKDGIIDRLYRTSESISYLMFNHINSIVHTLDDLLDNCEDISDLVLNTMLSVSR
;
A
#
# COMPACT_ATOMS: atom_id res chain seq x y z
N MET A 1 14.00 -0.37 -18.72
CA MET A 1 13.78 -1.83 -18.64
C MET A 1 14.43 -2.26 -17.35
N VAL A 2 13.61 -2.41 -16.31
CA VAL A 2 14.05 -2.76 -14.96
C VAL A 2 14.59 -4.19 -14.97
N ASN A 3 15.70 -4.41 -14.32
CA ASN A 3 16.42 -5.69 -14.37
C ASN A 3 16.17 -6.48 -13.10
N TYR A 4 15.00 -7.10 -12.95
CA TYR A 4 14.61 -7.95 -11.80
C TYR A 4 15.52 -9.20 -11.71
N HIS A 5 16.77 -8.98 -11.33
CA HIS A 5 17.79 -10.03 -11.33
C HIS A 5 17.51 -11.13 -10.31
N PHE A 6 16.88 -10.75 -9.20
CA PHE A 6 16.49 -11.67 -8.13
C PHE A 6 15.34 -12.59 -8.60
N LEU A 7 14.24 -12.02 -9.06
CA LEU A 7 13.12 -12.81 -9.55
C LEU A 7 13.51 -13.67 -10.75
N LYS A 8 14.40 -13.19 -11.64
CA LYS A 8 14.95 -14.00 -12.73
C LYS A 8 15.74 -15.22 -12.27
N LYS A 9 16.39 -15.20 -11.09
CA LYS A 9 17.08 -16.39 -10.53
C LYS A 9 16.12 -17.41 -9.93
N LEU A 10 14.98 -16.94 -9.40
CA LEU A 10 13.96 -17.78 -8.79
C LEU A 10 13.01 -18.40 -9.81
N MET A 11 12.78 -17.69 -10.88
CA MET A 11 11.80 -18.03 -11.92
C MET A 11 12.52 -18.58 -13.14
N VAL A 12 12.67 -19.89 -13.21
CA VAL A 12 13.46 -20.58 -14.24
C VAL A 12 12.72 -20.71 -15.57
N ILE A 13 11.40 -20.54 -15.64
CA ILE A 13 10.61 -20.85 -16.83
C ILE A 13 9.41 -19.90 -16.99
N GLY A 14 9.40 -19.16 -18.09
CA GLY A 14 8.16 -18.59 -18.66
C GLY A 14 7.83 -17.12 -18.36
N GLU A 15 8.66 -16.33 -17.70
CA GLU A 15 8.13 -15.38 -16.71
C GLU A 15 8.57 -13.93 -16.85
N ARG A 16 8.93 -13.56 -18.07
CA ARG A 16 8.99 -12.13 -18.43
C ARG A 16 7.65 -11.43 -18.20
N GLN A 17 6.54 -12.16 -18.38
CA GLN A 17 5.19 -11.61 -18.21
C GLN A 17 4.85 -11.41 -16.72
N SER A 18 5.23 -12.34 -15.83
CA SER A 18 5.02 -12.18 -14.39
C SER A 18 5.82 -10.99 -13.81
N LEU A 19 7.05 -10.79 -14.32
CA LEU A 19 7.85 -9.61 -13.94
C LEU A 19 7.23 -8.30 -14.41
N ILE A 20 6.72 -8.26 -15.65
CA ILE A 20 6.00 -7.08 -16.19
C ILE A 20 4.74 -6.82 -15.35
N ASN A 21 4.04 -7.85 -14.93
CA ASN A 21 2.85 -7.72 -14.09
C ASN A 21 3.20 -7.17 -12.70
N MET A 22 4.32 -7.57 -12.09
CA MET A 22 4.78 -6.99 -10.82
C MET A 22 5.18 -5.52 -10.94
N GLU A 23 5.86 -5.11 -12.03
CA GLU A 23 6.11 -3.69 -12.32
C GLU A 23 4.81 -2.90 -12.38
N LYS A 24 3.80 -3.46 -13.06
CA LYS A 24 2.50 -2.80 -13.20
C LYS A 24 1.82 -2.65 -11.83
N TYR A 25 1.92 -3.66 -10.96
CA TYR A 25 1.41 -3.59 -9.59
C TYR A 25 1.98 -2.42 -8.80
N LEU A 26 3.31 -2.33 -8.73
CA LEU A 26 4.00 -1.26 -8.02
C LEU A 26 3.68 0.12 -8.61
N SER A 27 3.52 0.20 -9.93
CA SER A 27 3.08 1.42 -10.60
C SER A 27 1.66 1.82 -10.19
N LEU A 28 0.72 0.88 -10.13
CA LEU A 28 -0.66 1.13 -9.69
C LEU A 28 -0.71 1.55 -8.20
N ALA A 29 0.06 0.89 -7.33
CA ALA A 29 0.17 1.25 -5.92
C ALA A 29 0.70 2.67 -5.73
N SER A 30 1.75 3.05 -6.45
CA SER A 30 2.31 4.40 -6.42
C SER A 30 1.34 5.45 -6.98
N GLU A 31 0.63 5.13 -8.06
CA GLU A 31 -0.38 6.01 -8.67
C GLU A 31 -1.54 6.24 -7.70
N ASN A 32 -2.04 5.18 -7.06
CA ASN A 32 -3.11 5.27 -6.08
C ASN A 32 -2.72 6.11 -4.86
N SER A 33 -1.52 5.91 -4.31
CA SER A 33 -1.03 6.69 -3.16
C SER A 33 -0.93 8.18 -3.50
N LYS A 34 -0.46 8.54 -4.71
CA LYS A 34 -0.44 9.93 -5.18
C LYS A 34 -1.83 10.52 -5.32
N MET A 35 -2.78 9.76 -5.89
CA MET A 35 -4.17 10.21 -5.99
C MET A 35 -4.84 10.37 -4.63
N LEU A 36 -4.50 9.52 -3.64
CA LEU A 36 -5.00 9.70 -2.27
C LEU A 36 -4.50 11.01 -1.64
N MET A 37 -3.22 11.37 -1.83
CA MET A 37 -2.71 12.66 -1.36
C MET A 37 -3.49 13.82 -1.98
N GLU A 38 -3.77 13.76 -3.29
CA GLU A 38 -4.60 14.75 -3.97
C GLU A 38 -6.04 14.80 -3.42
N ILE A 39 -6.64 13.67 -3.03
CA ILE A 39 -7.97 13.63 -2.42
C ILE A 39 -8.01 14.41 -1.11
N PHE A 40 -6.94 14.39 -0.32
CA PHE A 40 -6.86 15.16 0.93
C PHE A 40 -6.61 16.65 0.72
N GLU A 41 -6.07 17.06 -0.43
CA GLU A 41 -5.72 18.45 -0.75
C GLU A 41 -6.80 19.18 -1.57
N LYS A 42 -7.49 18.45 -2.46
CA LYS A 42 -8.38 19.06 -3.46
C LYS A 42 -9.79 19.35 -2.94
N PRO A 43 -10.49 20.26 -3.64
CA PRO A 43 -11.91 20.52 -3.38
C PRO A 43 -12.76 19.26 -3.53
N GLU A 44 -13.78 19.15 -2.73
CA GLU A 44 -14.71 18.01 -2.68
C GLU A 44 -15.34 17.66 -4.05
N SER A 45 -15.49 18.65 -4.96
CA SER A 45 -16.05 18.43 -6.31
C SER A 45 -15.18 17.53 -7.21
N GLU A 46 -13.90 17.40 -6.91
CA GLU A 46 -12.93 16.64 -7.72
C GLU A 46 -12.68 15.23 -7.20
N ILE A 47 -13.08 14.94 -5.95
CA ILE A 47 -12.80 13.66 -5.27
C ILE A 47 -13.38 12.47 -6.05
N GLN A 48 -14.63 12.58 -6.54
CA GLN A 48 -15.31 11.44 -7.17
C GLN A 48 -14.58 10.89 -8.40
N SER A 49 -13.98 11.75 -9.20
CA SER A 49 -13.21 11.31 -10.39
C SER A 49 -11.97 10.50 -9.99
N MET A 50 -11.29 10.92 -8.93
CA MET A 50 -10.11 10.21 -8.39
C MET A 50 -10.49 8.88 -7.74
N VAL A 51 -11.58 8.85 -6.98
CA VAL A 51 -12.14 7.60 -6.41
C VAL A 51 -12.47 6.60 -7.50
N ASN A 52 -13.08 7.05 -8.60
CA ASN A 52 -13.39 6.18 -9.74
C ASN A 52 -12.12 5.65 -10.42
N LYS A 53 -11.08 6.48 -10.53
CA LYS A 53 -9.81 6.08 -11.13
C LYS A 53 -9.06 5.07 -10.24
N ILE A 54 -9.00 5.30 -8.92
CA ILE A 54 -8.43 4.35 -7.95
C ILE A 54 -9.21 3.03 -8.00
N GLY A 55 -10.55 3.08 -8.08
CA GLY A 55 -11.36 1.86 -8.24
C GLY A 55 -11.21 1.15 -9.58
N GLN A 56 -10.75 1.83 -10.64
CA GLN A 56 -10.37 1.16 -11.87
C GLN A 56 -8.99 0.49 -11.72
N ASN A 57 -8.05 1.15 -11.05
CA ASN A 57 -6.73 0.59 -10.78
C ASN A 57 -6.82 -0.66 -9.89
N GLU A 58 -7.74 -0.71 -8.93
CA GLU A 58 -8.01 -1.90 -8.11
C GLU A 58 -8.50 -3.08 -8.98
N LYS A 59 -9.47 -2.86 -9.88
CA LYS A 59 -9.92 -3.92 -10.80
C LYS A 59 -8.83 -4.41 -11.74
N ASP A 60 -7.98 -3.49 -12.22
CA ASP A 60 -6.84 -3.85 -13.04
C ASP A 60 -5.82 -4.68 -12.24
N ALA A 61 -5.66 -4.39 -10.94
CA ALA A 61 -4.83 -5.16 -10.01
C ALA A 61 -5.39 -6.55 -9.76
N ASP A 62 -6.69 -6.69 -9.51
CA ASP A 62 -7.39 -7.99 -9.37
C ASP A 62 -7.12 -8.92 -10.57
N GLU A 63 -7.19 -8.37 -11.80
CA GLU A 63 -6.89 -9.14 -13.01
C GLU A 63 -5.43 -9.59 -13.05
N ILE A 64 -4.49 -8.74 -12.63
CA ILE A 64 -3.06 -9.07 -12.51
C ILE A 64 -2.87 -10.17 -11.46
N THR A 65 -3.48 -10.04 -10.29
CA THR A 65 -3.46 -11.04 -9.20
C THR A 65 -3.87 -12.41 -9.71
N LEU A 66 -5.01 -12.48 -10.38
CA LEU A 66 -5.53 -13.74 -10.91
C LEU A 66 -4.57 -14.39 -11.89
N ASN A 67 -3.98 -13.59 -12.80
CA ASN A 67 -3.03 -14.07 -13.78
C ASN A 67 -1.73 -14.55 -13.14
N LEU A 68 -1.16 -13.78 -12.20
CA LEU A 68 0.06 -14.14 -11.48
C LEU A 68 -0.13 -15.44 -10.66
N LYS A 69 -1.23 -15.54 -9.89
CA LYS A 69 -1.54 -16.75 -9.12
C LYS A 69 -1.65 -17.98 -10.02
N ARG A 70 -2.29 -17.85 -11.19
CA ARG A 70 -2.39 -18.94 -12.17
C ARG A 70 -1.03 -19.33 -12.74
N ASP A 71 -0.19 -18.36 -13.10
CA ASP A 71 1.12 -18.61 -13.69
C ASP A 71 2.04 -19.32 -12.68
N ILE A 72 2.03 -18.88 -11.42
CA ILE A 72 2.81 -19.49 -10.33
C ILE A 72 2.33 -20.93 -10.03
N THR A 73 1.02 -21.14 -9.94
CA THR A 73 0.47 -22.47 -9.61
C THR A 73 0.59 -23.48 -10.76
N SER A 74 0.70 -23.02 -12.00
CA SER A 74 0.91 -23.87 -13.18
C SER A 74 2.40 -24.17 -13.46
N GLY A 75 3.33 -23.47 -12.81
CA GLY A 75 4.78 -23.62 -12.97
C GLY A 75 5.38 -24.78 -12.16
N ALA A 76 6.59 -25.21 -12.51
CA ALA A 76 7.33 -26.23 -11.77
C ALA A 76 8.17 -25.62 -10.61
N ILE A 77 7.51 -24.90 -9.72
CA ILE A 77 8.15 -24.23 -8.56
C ILE A 77 8.04 -25.13 -7.33
N GLY A 78 9.09 -25.19 -6.49
CA GLY A 78 9.04 -25.89 -5.20
C GLY A 78 7.95 -25.30 -4.27
N SER A 79 7.24 -26.15 -3.51
CA SER A 79 6.07 -25.73 -2.72
C SER A 79 6.34 -24.53 -1.80
N THR A 80 7.47 -24.49 -1.10
CA THR A 80 7.81 -23.38 -0.19
C THR A 80 8.01 -22.05 -0.93
N LEU A 81 8.61 -22.08 -2.11
CA LEU A 81 8.75 -20.88 -2.94
C LEU A 81 7.41 -20.44 -3.51
N MET A 82 6.56 -21.39 -3.90
CA MET A 82 5.21 -21.10 -4.39
C MET A 82 4.39 -20.37 -3.32
N ASP A 83 4.42 -20.86 -2.08
CA ASP A 83 3.70 -20.22 -0.97
C ASP A 83 4.19 -18.79 -0.70
N ASN A 84 5.51 -18.56 -0.70
CA ASN A 84 6.08 -17.23 -0.54
C ASN A 84 5.65 -16.27 -1.66
N PHE A 85 5.62 -16.74 -2.90
CA PHE A 85 5.18 -15.91 -4.04
C PHE A 85 3.68 -15.60 -3.99
N LEU A 86 2.85 -16.56 -3.61
CA LEU A 86 1.42 -16.33 -3.45
C LEU A 86 1.16 -15.29 -2.35
N THR A 87 1.85 -15.41 -1.22
CA THR A 87 1.76 -14.44 -0.12
C THR A 87 2.26 -13.06 -0.57
N LEU A 88 3.36 -13.01 -1.34
CA LEU A 88 3.88 -11.74 -1.87
C LEU A 88 2.86 -11.02 -2.75
N ILE A 89 2.19 -11.75 -3.64
CA ILE A 89 1.12 -11.21 -4.50
C ILE A 89 -0.04 -10.68 -3.66
N GLU A 90 -0.46 -11.42 -2.62
CA GLU A 90 -1.53 -11.00 -1.71
C GLU A 90 -1.17 -9.70 -0.98
N LYS A 91 0.06 -9.55 -0.52
CA LYS A 91 0.50 -8.31 0.14
C LYS A 91 0.54 -7.10 -0.80
N PHE A 92 0.91 -7.29 -2.07
CA PHE A 92 0.82 -6.23 -3.06
C PHE A 92 -0.64 -5.84 -3.36
N ASP A 93 -1.53 -6.82 -3.47
CA ASP A 93 -2.96 -6.63 -3.67
C ASP A 93 -3.57 -5.84 -2.51
N ASP A 94 -3.25 -6.22 -1.28
CA ASP A 94 -3.68 -5.53 -0.05
C ASP A 94 -3.34 -4.02 -0.05
N ILE A 95 -2.18 -3.62 -0.59
CA ILE A 95 -1.83 -2.19 -0.70
C ILE A 95 -2.84 -1.46 -1.60
N ILE A 96 -3.18 -2.04 -2.73
CA ILE A 96 -4.11 -1.42 -3.70
C ILE A 96 -5.53 -1.40 -3.13
N ASP A 97 -5.98 -2.49 -2.55
CA ASP A 97 -7.29 -2.60 -1.89
C ASP A 97 -7.48 -1.56 -0.78
N LYS A 98 -6.47 -1.39 0.07
CA LYS A 98 -6.50 -0.41 1.16
C LYS A 98 -6.54 1.03 0.62
N THR A 99 -5.79 1.34 -0.44
CA THR A 99 -5.87 2.67 -1.08
C THR A 99 -7.26 2.94 -1.64
N TYR A 100 -7.89 1.94 -2.26
CA TYR A 100 -9.27 2.05 -2.74
C TYR A 100 -10.27 2.18 -1.60
N TRP A 101 -10.09 1.43 -0.52
CA TRP A 101 -10.92 1.55 0.66
C TRP A 101 -10.89 2.97 1.24
N ILE A 102 -9.69 3.56 1.41
CA ILE A 102 -9.53 4.94 1.91
C ILE A 102 -10.24 5.94 0.97
N ALA A 103 -10.05 5.82 -0.34
CA ALA A 103 -10.68 6.68 -1.32
C ALA A 103 -12.22 6.64 -1.23
N ARG A 104 -12.79 5.43 -1.11
CA ARG A 104 -14.23 5.23 -0.92
C ARG A 104 -14.73 5.78 0.40
N GLU A 105 -13.97 5.62 1.47
CA GLU A 105 -14.32 6.14 2.79
C GLU A 105 -14.35 7.67 2.78
N MET A 106 -13.40 8.32 2.10
CA MET A 106 -13.41 9.78 1.90
C MET A 106 -14.66 10.24 1.13
N SER A 107 -15.05 9.52 0.08
CA SER A 107 -16.29 9.85 -0.67
C SER A 107 -17.55 9.69 0.20
N ARG A 108 -17.66 8.59 0.94
CA ARG A 108 -18.81 8.33 1.84
C ARG A 108 -18.92 9.37 2.95
N ALA A 109 -17.79 9.73 3.56
CA ALA A 109 -17.77 10.72 4.63
C ALA A 109 -18.25 12.08 4.14
N LYS A 110 -17.77 12.51 2.97
CA LYS A 110 -18.23 13.74 2.32
C LYS A 110 -19.75 13.77 2.15
N ASP A 111 -20.31 12.75 1.50
CA ASP A 111 -21.74 12.69 1.23
C ASP A 111 -22.57 12.65 2.52
N SER A 112 -22.12 11.89 3.51
CA SER A 112 -22.77 11.76 4.81
C SER A 112 -22.69 13.05 5.64
N PHE A 113 -21.57 13.72 5.66
CA PHE A 113 -21.39 14.96 6.42
C PHE A 113 -22.23 16.10 5.83
N ILE A 114 -22.25 16.24 4.50
CA ILE A 114 -23.09 17.23 3.82
C ILE A 114 -24.58 16.95 4.11
N ALA A 115 -25.02 15.71 3.96
CA ALA A 115 -26.41 15.32 4.18
C ALA A 115 -26.89 15.57 5.63
N ASN A 116 -26.01 15.46 6.62
CA ASN A 116 -26.31 15.66 8.04
C ASN A 116 -25.99 17.08 8.53
N GLY A 117 -25.54 17.99 7.66
CA GLY A 117 -25.17 19.36 8.03
C GLY A 117 -23.92 19.49 8.88
N PHE A 118 -23.05 18.48 8.88
CA PHE A 118 -21.77 18.54 9.56
C PHE A 118 -20.72 19.29 8.74
N HIS A 119 -19.89 20.08 9.42
CA HIS A 119 -18.76 20.75 8.79
C HIS A 119 -17.54 19.83 8.75
N MET A 120 -16.86 19.78 7.62
CA MET A 120 -15.63 18.99 7.44
C MET A 120 -14.40 19.59 8.14
N GLU A 121 -14.44 20.87 8.51
CA GLU A 121 -13.30 21.61 9.10
C GLU A 121 -12.61 20.90 10.28
N PRO A 122 -13.32 20.28 11.24
CA PRO A 122 -12.65 19.59 12.36
C PRO A 122 -11.76 18.43 11.92
N ILE A 123 -12.11 17.74 10.82
CA ILE A 123 -11.36 16.59 10.33
C ILE A 123 -10.25 16.97 9.36
N LYS A 124 -10.38 18.06 8.61
CA LYS A 124 -9.32 18.56 7.73
C LYS A 124 -8.00 18.81 8.46
N GLY A 125 -8.06 19.13 9.75
CA GLY A 125 -6.87 19.28 10.58
C GLY A 125 -5.99 18.03 10.68
N PHE A 126 -6.49 16.84 10.34
CA PHE A 126 -5.72 15.59 10.32
C PHE A 126 -5.09 15.29 8.96
N TYR A 127 -5.56 15.92 7.87
CA TYR A 127 -5.15 15.59 6.50
C TYR A 127 -3.66 15.76 6.24
N ALA A 128 -3.03 16.79 6.83
CA ALA A 128 -1.59 16.98 6.70
C ALA A 128 -0.78 15.78 7.25
N SER A 129 -1.27 15.16 8.34
CA SER A 129 -0.63 13.96 8.90
C SER A 129 -0.90 12.73 8.03
N PHE A 130 -2.08 12.61 7.42
CA PHE A 130 -2.39 11.53 6.47
C PHE A 130 -1.52 11.63 5.21
N ILE A 131 -1.32 12.84 4.68
CA ILE A 131 -0.42 13.08 3.55
C ILE A 131 1.02 12.69 3.91
N ASN A 132 1.49 13.04 5.09
CA ASN A 132 2.83 12.66 5.55
C ASN A 132 3.01 11.13 5.61
N ILE A 133 2.01 10.36 6.10
CA ILE A 133 2.04 8.89 6.05
C ILE A 133 2.09 8.39 4.60
N LEU A 134 1.31 8.96 3.70
CA LEU A 134 1.30 8.58 2.29
C LEU A 134 2.62 8.89 1.57
N GLU A 135 3.29 9.99 1.93
CA GLU A 135 4.64 10.31 1.41
C GLU A 135 5.66 9.26 1.83
N ILE A 136 5.63 8.84 3.10
CA ILE A 136 6.49 7.76 3.61
C ILE A 136 6.15 6.44 2.91
N ASN A 137 4.87 6.14 2.72
CA ASN A 137 4.42 4.95 2.01
C ASN A 137 4.92 4.91 0.55
N LEU A 138 4.85 6.03 -0.17
CA LEU A 138 5.41 6.12 -1.53
C LEU A 138 6.91 5.79 -1.55
N GLU A 139 7.67 6.33 -0.59
CA GLU A 139 9.09 6.00 -0.47
C GLU A 139 9.31 4.51 -0.15
N ALA A 140 8.47 3.91 0.70
CA ALA A 140 8.54 2.48 1.02
C ALA A 140 8.23 1.61 -0.23
N ILE A 141 7.22 1.96 -1.03
CA ILE A 141 6.92 1.28 -2.30
C ILE A 141 8.12 1.35 -3.26
N GLU A 142 8.79 2.49 -3.37
CA GLU A 142 9.99 2.65 -4.18
C GLU A 142 11.16 1.79 -3.67
N LYS A 143 11.31 1.66 -2.34
CA LYS A 143 12.31 0.77 -1.73
C LYS A 143 11.98 -0.70 -1.97
N VAL A 144 10.72 -1.10 -1.86
CA VAL A 144 10.26 -2.45 -2.22
C VAL A 144 10.58 -2.75 -3.68
N ASN A 145 10.29 -1.83 -4.60
CA ASN A 145 10.65 -1.98 -6.01
C ASN A 145 12.16 -2.20 -6.19
N ARG A 146 12.97 -1.40 -5.50
CA ARG A 146 14.43 -1.55 -5.52
C ARG A 146 14.90 -2.91 -4.99
N MET A 147 14.27 -3.45 -3.93
CA MET A 147 14.61 -4.79 -3.43
C MET A 147 14.39 -5.88 -4.47
N LEU A 148 13.35 -5.77 -5.29
CA LEU A 148 13.07 -6.74 -6.35
C LEU A 148 14.11 -6.70 -7.48
N GLU A 149 14.84 -5.60 -7.63
CA GLU A 149 15.87 -5.41 -8.66
C GLU A 149 17.26 -5.89 -8.21
N VAL A 150 17.50 -5.89 -6.91
CA VAL A 150 18.82 -6.18 -6.33
C VAL A 150 19.05 -7.68 -6.18
N ALA A 151 20.27 -8.15 -6.52
CA ALA A 151 20.68 -9.54 -6.36
C ALA A 151 21.57 -9.79 -5.13
N ASP A 152 22.03 -8.74 -4.48
CA ASP A 152 22.93 -8.77 -3.33
C ASP A 152 22.11 -8.78 -2.03
N ILE A 153 22.30 -9.84 -1.22
CA ILE A 153 21.57 -10.04 0.03
C ILE A 153 21.87 -8.92 1.05
N ASP A 154 23.08 -8.39 1.09
CA ASP A 154 23.42 -7.37 2.07
C ASP A 154 22.78 -6.03 1.71
N GLN A 155 22.65 -5.72 0.41
CA GLN A 155 21.85 -4.57 -0.04
C GLN A 155 20.36 -4.76 0.26
N VAL A 156 19.81 -5.96 0.10
CA VAL A 156 18.41 -6.25 0.45
C VAL A 156 18.16 -6.08 1.95
N LYS A 157 19.08 -6.55 2.80
CA LYS A 157 19.02 -6.32 4.27
C LYS A 157 19.02 -4.83 4.62
N GLU A 158 19.88 -4.05 3.95
CA GLU A 158 19.95 -2.59 4.16
C GLU A 158 18.64 -1.92 3.81
N VAL A 159 18.07 -2.25 2.64
CA VAL A 159 16.78 -1.68 2.21
C VAL A 159 15.65 -2.11 3.14
N ARG A 160 15.62 -3.38 3.58
CA ARG A 160 14.66 -3.89 4.57
C ARG A 160 14.75 -3.11 5.88
N GLY A 161 15.97 -2.86 6.40
CA GLY A 161 16.17 -2.04 7.60
C GLY A 161 15.61 -0.62 7.44
N ASN A 162 15.82 0.00 6.28
CA ASN A 162 15.24 1.31 5.99
C ASN A 162 13.70 1.31 5.97
N ILE A 163 13.06 0.23 5.48
CA ILE A 163 11.58 0.11 5.48
C ILE A 163 11.08 -0.05 6.92
N GLN A 164 11.77 -0.81 7.76
CA GLN A 164 11.43 -0.92 9.19
C GLN A 164 11.51 0.43 9.90
N ASP A 165 12.57 1.22 9.68
CA ASP A 165 12.68 2.57 10.26
C ASP A 165 11.52 3.49 9.80
N MET A 166 10.98 3.26 8.61
CA MET A 166 9.84 4.00 8.07
C MET A 166 8.52 3.55 8.71
N GLU A 167 8.35 2.27 8.99
CA GLU A 167 7.21 1.72 9.71
C GLU A 167 7.17 2.27 11.14
N GLU A 168 8.27 2.21 11.90
CA GLU A 168 8.36 2.80 13.23
C GLU A 168 7.98 4.30 13.23
N LYS A 169 8.38 5.03 12.20
CA LYS A 169 8.02 6.45 12.05
C LYS A 169 6.54 6.67 11.75
N VAL A 170 5.90 5.80 10.98
CA VAL A 170 4.46 5.87 10.71
C VAL A 170 3.67 5.51 11.96
N ASP A 171 4.10 4.53 12.72
CA ASP A 171 3.54 4.18 14.02
C ASP A 171 3.53 5.40 14.97
N GLU A 172 4.63 6.14 15.07
CA GLU A 172 4.68 7.37 15.87
C GLU A 172 3.69 8.44 15.38
N ILE A 173 3.55 8.61 14.07
CA ILE A 173 2.57 9.56 13.48
C ILE A 173 1.14 9.11 13.77
N LYS A 174 0.84 7.82 13.61
CA LYS A 174 -0.46 7.20 13.93
C LYS A 174 -0.84 7.45 15.37
N ASP A 175 0.04 7.14 16.31
CA ASP A 175 -0.19 7.34 17.75
C ASP A 175 -0.45 8.81 18.06
N GLY A 176 0.29 9.72 17.47
CA GLY A 176 0.06 11.17 17.58
C GLY A 176 -1.31 11.61 17.05
N ILE A 177 -1.80 11.01 15.96
CA ILE A 177 -3.14 11.26 15.40
C ILE A 177 -4.20 10.73 16.36
N ILE A 178 -4.05 9.50 16.85
CA ILE A 178 -4.99 8.86 17.78
C ILE A 178 -5.07 9.66 19.08
N ASP A 179 -3.95 10.05 19.67
CA ASP A 179 -3.90 10.89 20.86
C ASP A 179 -4.64 12.22 20.68
N ARG A 180 -4.44 12.87 19.54
CA ARG A 180 -5.15 14.11 19.21
C ARG A 180 -6.65 13.86 19.01
N LEU A 181 -7.02 12.75 18.37
CA LEU A 181 -8.40 12.35 18.12
C LEU A 181 -9.15 12.16 19.45
N TYR A 182 -8.53 11.47 20.42
CA TYR A 182 -9.11 11.29 21.77
C TYR A 182 -9.30 12.63 22.50
N ARG A 183 -8.34 13.55 22.42
CA ARG A 183 -8.45 14.89 23.04
C ARG A 183 -9.55 15.74 22.42
N THR A 184 -9.92 15.52 21.17
CA THR A 184 -10.98 16.26 20.46
C THR A 184 -12.32 15.54 20.45
N SER A 185 -12.43 14.38 21.09
CA SER A 185 -13.60 13.49 21.03
C SER A 185 -14.92 14.15 21.50
N GLU A 186 -14.85 15.09 22.47
CA GLU A 186 -16.04 15.82 22.93
C GLU A 186 -16.55 16.87 21.91
N SER A 187 -15.71 17.28 20.96
CA SER A 187 -16.03 18.34 19.98
C SER A 187 -16.39 17.81 18.58
N ILE A 188 -16.29 16.49 18.37
CA ILE A 188 -16.60 15.85 17.09
C ILE A 188 -17.66 14.76 17.26
N SER A 189 -18.41 14.48 16.20
CA SER A 189 -19.39 13.39 16.23
C SER A 189 -18.71 12.02 16.26
N TYR A 190 -19.45 11.01 16.78
CA TYR A 190 -18.98 9.62 16.70
C TYR A 190 -18.61 9.17 15.28
N LEU A 191 -19.39 9.63 14.30
CA LEU A 191 -19.11 9.32 12.89
C LEU A 191 -17.77 9.89 12.44
N MET A 192 -17.46 11.15 12.80
CA MET A 192 -16.18 11.78 12.50
C MET A 192 -15.02 11.09 13.22
N PHE A 193 -15.20 10.75 14.50
CA PHE A 193 -14.21 9.99 15.27
C PHE A 193 -13.88 8.67 14.58
N ASN A 194 -14.92 7.88 14.27
CA ASN A 194 -14.73 6.58 13.63
C ASN A 194 -14.10 6.69 12.25
N HIS A 195 -14.47 7.70 11.46
CA HIS A 195 -13.91 7.97 10.14
C HIS A 195 -12.40 8.19 10.21
N ILE A 196 -11.94 9.11 11.07
CA ILE A 196 -10.50 9.39 11.23
C ILE A 196 -9.75 8.17 11.77
N ASN A 197 -10.31 7.52 12.80
CA ASN A 197 -9.70 6.33 13.39
C ASN A 197 -9.52 5.21 12.36
N SER A 198 -10.53 4.97 11.54
CA SER A 198 -10.45 3.92 10.51
C SER A 198 -9.44 4.27 9.41
N ILE A 199 -9.39 5.54 8.97
CA ILE A 199 -8.43 5.96 7.95
C ILE A 199 -6.99 5.84 8.45
N VAL A 200 -6.70 6.31 9.67
CA VAL A 200 -5.33 6.29 10.19
C VAL A 200 -4.80 4.86 10.32
N HIS A 201 -5.61 3.93 10.82
CA HIS A 201 -5.22 2.52 10.87
C HIS A 201 -5.02 1.91 9.49
N THR A 202 -5.88 2.24 8.51
CA THR A 202 -5.71 1.73 7.15
C THR A 202 -4.48 2.34 6.44
N LEU A 203 -4.12 3.59 6.76
CA LEU A 203 -2.89 4.21 6.26
C LEU A 203 -1.63 3.56 6.83
N ASP A 204 -1.64 3.20 8.09
CA ASP A 204 -0.61 2.43 8.78
C ASP A 204 -0.43 1.05 8.15
N ASP A 205 -1.51 0.31 7.99
CA ASP A 205 -1.53 -1.00 7.31
C ASP A 205 -0.89 -0.98 5.90
N LEU A 206 -0.86 0.16 5.20
CA LEU A 206 -0.17 0.25 3.90
C LEU A 206 1.34 0.06 4.06
N LEU A 207 1.90 0.62 5.13
CA LEU A 207 3.33 0.51 5.40
C LEU A 207 3.69 -0.86 6.00
N ASP A 208 2.85 -1.40 6.89
CA ASP A 208 2.97 -2.77 7.39
C ASP A 208 3.08 -3.78 6.23
N ASN A 209 2.25 -3.60 5.18
CA ASN A 209 2.34 -4.45 3.99
C ASN A 209 3.67 -4.27 3.24
N CYS A 210 4.25 -3.06 3.19
CA CYS A 210 5.57 -2.86 2.61
C CYS A 210 6.67 -3.54 3.43
N GLU A 211 6.57 -3.51 4.77
CA GLU A 211 7.48 -4.23 5.67
C GLU A 211 7.37 -5.75 5.47
N ASP A 212 6.14 -6.30 5.51
CA ASP A 212 5.86 -7.72 5.25
C ASP A 212 6.42 -8.20 3.91
N ILE A 213 6.25 -7.40 2.85
CA ILE A 213 6.83 -7.68 1.52
C ILE A 213 8.34 -7.72 1.61
N SER A 214 8.96 -6.78 2.30
CA SER A 214 10.41 -6.70 2.44
C SER A 214 10.97 -7.92 3.17
N ASP A 215 10.30 -8.38 4.21
CA ASP A 215 10.65 -9.59 4.97
C ASP A 215 10.49 -10.86 4.11
N LEU A 216 9.41 -10.97 3.35
CA LEU A 216 9.19 -12.09 2.43
C LEU A 216 10.26 -12.15 1.34
N VAL A 217 10.64 -11.01 0.76
CA VAL A 217 11.69 -10.93 -0.25
C VAL A 217 13.03 -11.38 0.34
N LEU A 218 13.43 -10.86 1.51
CA LEU A 218 14.66 -11.24 2.19
C LEU A 218 14.68 -12.73 2.53
N ASN A 219 13.62 -13.26 3.15
CA ASN A 219 13.50 -14.66 3.53
C ASN A 219 13.58 -15.60 2.31
N THR A 220 12.93 -15.20 1.22
CA THR A 220 12.97 -15.95 -0.03
C THR A 220 14.38 -15.98 -0.62
N MET A 221 15.10 -14.85 -0.62
CA MET A 221 16.49 -14.81 -1.07
C MET A 221 17.41 -15.69 -0.22
N LEU A 222 17.27 -15.66 1.10
CA LEU A 222 18.05 -16.49 2.02
C LEU A 222 17.80 -17.98 1.83
N SER A 223 16.57 -18.38 1.49
CA SER A 223 16.19 -19.77 1.27
C SER A 223 16.81 -20.36 -0.02
N VAL A 224 16.99 -19.54 -1.05
CA VAL A 224 17.54 -19.95 -2.36
C VAL A 224 19.06 -19.88 -2.40
N SER A 225 19.67 -19.11 -1.50
CA SER A 225 21.14 -18.94 -1.46
C SER A 225 21.87 -20.08 -0.73
N ARG A 226 21.12 -21.02 -0.15
CA ARG A 226 21.64 -22.24 0.49
C ARG A 226 21.65 -23.41 -0.48
#